data_45cad13079db730e93b41b51ec9dd16b
#
_entry.id   45cad13079db730e93b41b51ec9dd16b
#
_cell.length_a   1.000
_cell.length_b   1.000
_cell.length_c   1.000
_cell.angle_alpha   90.00
_cell.angle_beta   90.00
_cell.angle_gamma   90.00
#
_symmetry.space_group_name_H-M   'P 1'
#
loop_
_entity.id
_entity.type
_entity.pdbx_description
1 polymer ?
#
loop_
_entity_poly.entity_id
_entity_poly.type
_entity_poly.pdbx_seq_one_letter_code
_entity_poly.pdbx_strand_id
1 'polypeptide(L)'
;NFEKYTNPIEIETTSTVTCYAERITDGKQSNKVSYEYNILPKAPRLFDDGKTPIPNVYTSDDIFTVYAADKASYGKIEDGNEIYYTFSNISADNITLGTNPESEWIKLDKLTQSIEINRNCTVRLITDRMGVLSDVSEYRLGIKPAKVMANPDSGSYDKKQDITLVTKTTGAKIFYTLDGSDPKTNGIEYSGVITLAKDTTVRAVAYYDGIYSD
;
A
#
# COMPACT_ATOMS: atom_id res chain seq x y z
N ASN A 1 -13.31 -34.72 24.54
CA ASN A 1 -13.64 -34.87 25.97
C ASN A 1 -14.34 -33.60 26.43
N PHE A 2 -15.37 -33.72 27.28
CA PHE A 2 -16.05 -32.60 27.94
C PHE A 2 -15.36 -32.32 29.27
N GLU A 3 -15.14 -31.04 29.55
CA GLU A 3 -14.57 -30.57 30.81
C GLU A 3 -15.62 -29.81 31.62
N LYS A 4 -15.50 -29.84 32.95
CA LYS A 4 -16.39 -29.08 33.80
C LYS A 4 -16.09 -27.59 33.71
N TYR A 5 -17.11 -26.80 33.34
CA TYR A 5 -16.98 -25.33 33.30
C TYR A 5 -16.76 -24.77 34.72
N THR A 6 -15.65 -24.08 34.90
CA THR A 6 -15.27 -23.45 36.18
C THR A 6 -14.83 -21.99 36.00
N ASN A 7 -14.38 -21.61 34.82
CA ASN A 7 -13.84 -20.29 34.51
C ASN A 7 -14.29 -19.85 33.10
N PRO A 8 -14.25 -18.56 32.77
CA PRO A 8 -14.46 -18.10 31.41
C PRO A 8 -13.58 -18.84 30.41
N ILE A 9 -14.14 -19.21 29.26
CA ILE A 9 -13.42 -19.86 28.16
C ILE A 9 -12.95 -18.75 27.22
N GLU A 10 -11.64 -18.66 27.01
CA GLU A 10 -11.05 -17.79 26.00
C GLU A 10 -11.08 -18.48 24.65
N ILE A 11 -11.60 -17.79 23.64
CA ILE A 11 -11.71 -18.28 22.26
C ILE A 11 -10.76 -17.45 21.39
N GLU A 12 -9.60 -18.00 21.05
CA GLU A 12 -8.57 -17.34 20.25
C GLU A 12 -8.65 -17.65 18.75
N THR A 13 -9.33 -18.74 18.39
CA THR A 13 -9.51 -19.20 17.01
C THR A 13 -10.97 -19.56 16.76
N THR A 14 -11.39 -19.60 15.49
CA THR A 14 -12.72 -20.07 15.12
C THR A 14 -12.98 -21.45 15.74
N SER A 15 -14.02 -21.54 16.54
CA SER A 15 -14.28 -22.71 17.38
C SER A 15 -15.77 -22.95 17.56
N THR A 16 -16.13 -24.22 17.74
CA THR A 16 -17.49 -24.61 18.18
C THR A 16 -17.45 -25.02 19.64
N VAL A 17 -18.13 -24.28 20.48
CA VAL A 17 -18.31 -24.64 21.90
C VAL A 17 -19.58 -25.42 22.07
N THR A 18 -19.46 -26.67 22.48
CA THR A 18 -20.61 -27.53 22.80
C THR A 18 -20.68 -27.74 24.31
N CYS A 19 -21.83 -27.47 24.90
CA CYS A 19 -22.05 -27.64 26.34
C CYS A 19 -23.34 -28.39 26.66
N TYR A 20 -23.36 -28.92 27.84
CA TYR A 20 -24.56 -29.53 28.46
C TYR A 20 -24.47 -29.35 29.97
N ALA A 21 -25.62 -29.41 30.63
CA ALA A 21 -25.70 -29.47 32.09
C ALA A 21 -25.86 -30.92 32.58
N GLU A 22 -25.16 -31.24 33.67
CA GLU A 22 -25.28 -32.56 34.32
C GLU A 22 -25.75 -32.36 35.75
N ARG A 23 -26.80 -33.13 36.16
CA ARG A 23 -27.31 -33.10 37.51
C ARG A 23 -26.38 -33.90 38.42
N ILE A 24 -25.91 -33.26 39.48
CA ILE A 24 -24.92 -33.84 40.40
C ILE A 24 -25.47 -35.09 41.13
N THR A 25 -26.78 -35.15 41.37
CA THR A 25 -27.36 -36.19 42.20
C THR A 25 -27.56 -37.54 41.49
N ASP A 26 -27.78 -37.57 40.19
CA ASP A 26 -28.11 -38.77 39.42
C ASP A 26 -27.42 -38.87 38.07
N GLY A 27 -26.53 -37.93 37.75
CA GLY A 27 -25.75 -37.90 36.51
C GLY A 27 -26.56 -37.66 35.24
N LYS A 28 -27.86 -37.30 35.33
CA LYS A 28 -28.66 -37.01 34.15
C LYS A 28 -28.20 -35.75 33.43
N GLN A 29 -28.02 -35.86 32.12
CA GLN A 29 -27.55 -34.78 31.27
C GLN A 29 -28.72 -34.10 30.54
N SER A 30 -28.61 -32.78 30.35
CA SER A 30 -29.46 -32.02 29.44
C SER A 30 -29.16 -32.35 27.98
N ASN A 31 -29.99 -31.87 27.07
CA ASN A 31 -29.58 -31.78 25.65
C ASN A 31 -28.32 -30.97 25.53
N LYS A 32 -27.49 -31.34 24.55
CA LYS A 32 -26.29 -30.58 24.14
C LYS A 32 -26.71 -29.39 23.29
N VAL A 33 -26.09 -28.27 23.53
CA VAL A 33 -26.18 -27.06 22.68
C VAL A 33 -24.82 -26.68 22.19
N SER A 34 -24.73 -26.24 20.95
CA SER A 34 -23.48 -25.82 20.32
C SER A 34 -23.60 -24.38 19.85
N TYR A 35 -22.52 -23.61 20.07
CA TYR A 35 -22.36 -22.25 19.63
C TYR A 35 -21.09 -22.17 18.78
N GLU A 36 -21.22 -21.59 17.61
CA GLU A 36 -20.09 -21.33 16.72
C GLU A 36 -19.57 -19.91 16.93
N TYR A 37 -18.27 -19.79 17.11
CA TYR A 37 -17.56 -18.52 17.27
C TYR A 37 -16.57 -18.39 16.12
N ASN A 38 -16.79 -17.42 15.24
CA ASN A 38 -15.91 -17.11 14.13
C ASN A 38 -14.98 -15.96 14.54
N ILE A 39 -13.71 -16.27 14.75
CA ILE A 39 -12.69 -15.29 15.06
C ILE A 39 -12.00 -14.91 13.77
N LEU A 40 -12.40 -13.78 13.20
CA LEU A 40 -11.81 -13.27 11.98
C LEU A 40 -10.37 -12.75 12.23
N PRO A 41 -9.42 -13.04 11.33
CA PRO A 41 -8.12 -12.39 11.38
C PRO A 41 -8.28 -10.89 11.14
N LYS A 42 -7.32 -10.10 11.64
CA LYS A 42 -7.33 -8.65 11.41
C LYS A 42 -6.98 -8.33 9.96
N ALA A 43 -7.69 -7.34 9.41
CA ALA A 43 -7.35 -6.79 8.10
C ALA A 43 -5.93 -6.20 8.12
N PRO A 44 -5.11 -6.44 7.07
CA PRO A 44 -3.73 -5.97 7.02
C PRO A 44 -3.66 -4.45 6.94
N ARG A 45 -2.57 -3.88 7.45
CA ARG A 45 -2.23 -2.46 7.31
C ARG A 45 -0.94 -2.29 6.52
N LEU A 46 -0.82 -1.17 5.83
CA LEU A 46 0.42 -0.77 5.18
C LEU A 46 1.20 0.24 6.03
N PHE A 47 2.49 0.15 5.90
CA PHE A 47 3.50 0.96 6.59
C PHE A 47 4.52 1.47 5.58
N ASP A 48 5.11 2.65 5.83
CA ASP A 48 6.23 3.16 5.06
C ASP A 48 7.55 2.43 5.38
N ASP A 49 8.65 2.83 4.77
CA ASP A 49 9.98 2.26 5.00
C ASP A 49 10.51 2.49 6.44
N GLY A 50 10.08 3.56 7.09
CA GLY A 50 10.29 3.83 8.52
C GLY A 50 9.38 3.01 9.44
N LYS A 51 8.53 2.14 8.86
CA LYS A 51 7.55 1.30 9.57
C LYS A 51 6.48 2.09 10.31
N THR A 52 6.14 3.26 9.79
CA THR A 52 5.03 4.08 10.25
C THR A 52 3.76 3.73 9.46
N PRO A 53 2.59 3.57 10.13
CA PRO A 53 1.34 3.31 9.42
C PRO A 53 1.02 4.44 8.43
N ILE A 54 0.71 4.07 7.18
CA ILE A 54 0.30 5.04 6.16
C ILE A 54 -1.23 5.17 6.09
N PRO A 55 -1.75 6.34 5.68
CA PRO A 55 -3.19 6.51 5.43
C PRO A 55 -3.63 5.74 4.17
N ASN A 56 -4.94 5.55 4.01
CA ASN A 56 -5.51 4.84 2.86
C ASN A 56 -5.29 5.55 1.51
N VAL A 57 -4.89 6.81 1.54
CA VAL A 57 -4.41 7.56 0.37
C VAL A 57 -3.03 8.10 0.71
N TYR A 58 -2.02 7.64 0.00
CA TYR A 58 -0.63 7.98 0.26
C TYR A 58 0.13 8.18 -1.06
N THR A 59 0.97 9.20 -1.11
CA THR A 59 1.83 9.50 -2.26
C THR A 59 3.25 9.78 -1.81
N SER A 60 4.21 9.41 -2.64
CA SER A 60 5.63 9.75 -2.51
C SER A 60 6.08 10.54 -3.74
N ASP A 61 7.24 11.15 -3.68
CA ASP A 61 7.85 11.88 -4.80
C ASP A 61 8.74 10.99 -5.69
N ASP A 62 8.94 9.73 -5.34
CA ASP A 62 9.67 8.73 -6.11
C ASP A 62 9.10 7.32 -5.88
N ILE A 63 9.62 6.32 -6.58
CA ILE A 63 9.36 4.90 -6.33
C ILE A 63 9.61 4.60 -4.85
N PHE A 64 8.70 3.88 -4.23
CA PHE A 64 8.77 3.59 -2.81
C PHE A 64 8.30 2.18 -2.50
N THR A 65 8.66 1.70 -1.32
CA THR A 65 8.24 0.40 -0.82
C THR A 65 7.29 0.58 0.36
N VAL A 66 6.19 -0.16 0.34
CA VAL A 66 5.30 -0.29 1.50
C VAL A 66 5.43 -1.69 2.08
N TYR A 67 5.13 -1.80 3.37
CA TYR A 67 5.22 -3.05 4.12
C TYR A 67 3.88 -3.38 4.73
N ALA A 68 3.45 -4.64 4.63
CA ALA A 68 2.18 -5.06 5.18
C ALA A 68 2.33 -5.85 6.48
N ALA A 69 1.43 -5.63 7.43
CA ALA A 69 1.33 -6.40 8.65
C ALA A 69 -0.15 -6.52 9.10
N ASP A 70 -0.45 -7.57 9.84
CA ASP A 70 -1.77 -7.86 10.41
C ASP A 70 -1.94 -7.28 11.83
N LYS A 71 -1.02 -6.41 12.26
CA LYS A 71 -1.01 -5.78 13.59
C LYS A 71 -1.14 -4.25 13.50
N ALA A 72 -1.42 -3.63 14.63
CA ALA A 72 -1.52 -2.17 14.73
C ALA A 72 -0.16 -1.46 14.53
N SER A 73 0.95 -2.16 14.79
CA SER A 73 2.32 -1.73 14.54
C SER A 73 3.02 -2.71 13.64
N TYR A 74 3.99 -2.23 12.86
CA TYR A 74 4.80 -3.10 12.02
C TYR A 74 5.53 -4.17 12.86
N GLY A 75 5.58 -5.39 12.34
CA GLY A 75 6.22 -6.52 13.00
C GLY A 75 6.04 -7.80 12.20
N LYS A 76 6.35 -8.94 12.81
CA LYS A 76 6.10 -10.23 12.20
C LYS A 76 4.59 -10.44 12.02
N ILE A 77 4.22 -11.03 10.89
CA ILE A 77 2.86 -11.57 10.68
C ILE A 77 2.60 -12.65 11.74
N GLU A 78 1.41 -12.63 12.34
CA GLU A 78 1.04 -13.64 13.37
C GLU A 78 1.17 -15.06 12.83
N ASP A 79 1.55 -15.99 13.70
CA ASP A 79 1.65 -17.40 13.32
C ASP A 79 0.27 -17.92 12.86
N GLY A 80 0.29 -18.69 11.77
CA GLY A 80 -0.93 -19.17 11.13
C GLY A 80 -1.61 -18.17 10.20
N ASN A 81 -1.22 -16.89 10.19
CA ASN A 81 -1.71 -15.90 9.25
C ASN A 81 -0.85 -15.85 7.97
N GLU A 82 -1.52 -15.58 6.86
CA GLU A 82 -0.91 -15.27 5.58
C GLU A 82 -1.56 -14.01 5.02
N ILE A 83 -0.76 -13.11 4.47
CA ILE A 83 -1.26 -11.89 3.83
C ILE A 83 -1.15 -12.07 2.32
N TYR A 84 -2.22 -11.69 1.64
CA TYR A 84 -2.27 -11.61 0.18
C TYR A 84 -2.55 -10.18 -0.25
N TYR A 85 -2.03 -9.80 -1.42
CA TYR A 85 -2.28 -8.51 -2.02
C TYR A 85 -2.60 -8.64 -3.50
N THR A 86 -3.26 -7.62 -4.04
CA THR A 86 -3.52 -7.47 -5.48
C THR A 86 -3.62 -6.00 -5.83
N PHE A 87 -3.34 -5.65 -7.08
CA PHE A 87 -3.64 -4.33 -7.66
C PHE A 87 -4.98 -4.34 -8.43
N SER A 88 -5.65 -5.47 -8.48
CA SER A 88 -6.91 -5.66 -9.19
C SER A 88 -8.13 -5.54 -8.27
N ASN A 89 -9.29 -5.24 -8.85
CA ASN A 89 -10.57 -5.23 -8.13
C ASN A 89 -11.27 -6.62 -8.19
N ILE A 90 -10.51 -7.69 -7.98
CA ILE A 90 -11.05 -9.06 -7.92
C ILE A 90 -11.65 -9.36 -6.56
N SER A 91 -12.66 -10.26 -6.53
CA SER A 91 -13.26 -10.71 -5.27
C SER A 91 -12.26 -11.46 -4.39
N ALA A 92 -12.44 -11.33 -3.08
CA ALA A 92 -11.71 -12.10 -2.08
C ALA A 92 -12.42 -13.42 -1.71
N ASP A 93 -13.61 -13.70 -2.24
CA ASP A 93 -14.38 -14.88 -1.87
C ASP A 93 -13.69 -16.20 -2.26
N ASN A 94 -12.87 -16.15 -3.33
CA ASN A 94 -12.05 -17.26 -3.77
C ASN A 94 -10.66 -16.75 -4.13
N ILE A 95 -9.74 -16.78 -3.20
CA ILE A 95 -8.35 -16.41 -3.44
C ILE A 95 -7.70 -17.46 -4.33
N THR A 96 -7.58 -17.17 -5.62
CA THR A 96 -6.75 -17.95 -6.53
C THR A 96 -5.36 -17.36 -6.49
N LEU A 97 -4.39 -18.16 -6.04
CA LEU A 97 -3.00 -17.75 -5.98
C LEU A 97 -2.41 -17.67 -7.38
N GLY A 98 -1.73 -16.59 -7.66
CA GLY A 98 -1.06 -16.34 -8.92
C GLY A 98 0.28 -15.64 -8.76
N THR A 99 0.81 -15.17 -9.86
CA THR A 99 2.10 -14.48 -9.95
C THR A 99 1.97 -13.06 -10.50
N ASN A 100 0.76 -12.71 -10.99
CA ASN A 100 0.50 -11.39 -11.56
C ASN A 100 -0.49 -10.59 -10.68
N PRO A 101 -0.03 -9.61 -9.90
CA PRO A 101 -0.89 -8.84 -9.00
C PRO A 101 -1.91 -7.95 -9.71
N GLU A 102 -1.80 -7.76 -11.04
CA GLU A 102 -2.78 -7.02 -11.84
C GLU A 102 -4.10 -7.77 -12.05
N SER A 103 -4.09 -9.08 -11.88
CA SER A 103 -5.24 -9.95 -12.14
C SER A 103 -5.46 -11.03 -11.10
N GLU A 104 -4.57 -11.18 -10.13
CA GLU A 104 -4.55 -12.28 -9.17
C GLU A 104 -4.20 -11.79 -7.75
N TRP A 105 -4.50 -12.60 -6.75
CA TRP A 105 -4.00 -12.41 -5.40
C TRP A 105 -2.61 -13.04 -5.25
N ILE A 106 -1.66 -12.25 -4.80
CA ILE A 106 -0.28 -12.68 -4.59
C ILE A 106 -0.02 -12.86 -3.10
N LYS A 107 0.54 -13.98 -2.74
CA LYS A 107 0.96 -14.22 -1.36
C LYS A 107 2.17 -13.35 -1.05
N LEU A 108 2.06 -12.57 0.02
CA LEU A 108 3.15 -11.73 0.50
C LEU A 108 4.25 -12.58 1.12
N ASP A 109 5.50 -12.27 0.79
CA ASP A 109 6.66 -12.88 1.45
C ASP A 109 6.73 -12.43 2.91
N LYS A 110 6.71 -13.39 3.85
CA LYS A 110 6.72 -13.11 5.29
C LYS A 110 8.02 -12.52 5.81
N LEU A 111 9.12 -12.67 5.08
CA LEU A 111 10.43 -12.16 5.51
C LEU A 111 10.58 -10.69 5.14
N THR A 112 10.24 -10.34 3.91
CA THR A 112 10.35 -8.96 3.43
C THR A 112 9.11 -8.14 3.76
N GLN A 113 7.92 -8.74 3.70
CA GLN A 113 6.62 -8.10 3.89
C GLN A 113 6.42 -6.87 2.99
N SER A 114 7.14 -6.80 1.87
CA SER A 114 7.30 -5.60 1.05
C SER A 114 6.54 -5.68 -0.27
N ILE A 115 6.00 -4.54 -0.69
CA ILE A 115 5.38 -4.32 -2.00
C ILE A 115 6.00 -3.05 -2.57
N GLU A 116 6.65 -3.16 -3.74
CA GLU A 116 7.18 -1.99 -4.45
C GLU A 116 6.07 -1.25 -5.18
N ILE A 117 6.04 0.06 -5.03
CA ILE A 117 5.10 0.96 -5.70
C ILE A 117 5.89 1.83 -6.67
N ASN A 118 5.76 1.53 -7.95
CA ASN A 118 6.43 2.19 -9.06
C ASN A 118 5.44 2.92 -10.00
N ARG A 119 4.17 2.99 -9.65
CA ARG A 119 3.10 3.69 -10.38
C ARG A 119 1.94 4.05 -9.46
N ASN A 120 0.98 4.80 -10.01
CA ASN A 120 -0.29 5.05 -9.33
C ASN A 120 -1.17 3.79 -9.39
N CYS A 121 -1.59 3.31 -8.23
CA CYS A 121 -2.34 2.04 -8.11
C CYS A 121 -3.24 2.03 -6.88
N THR A 122 -4.18 1.11 -6.90
CA THR A 122 -4.91 0.70 -5.69
C THR A 122 -4.37 -0.65 -5.25
N VAL A 123 -3.88 -0.72 -4.02
CA VAL A 123 -3.43 -1.98 -3.40
C VAL A 123 -4.53 -2.47 -2.48
N ARG A 124 -4.97 -3.69 -2.67
CA ARG A 124 -5.93 -4.39 -1.81
C ARG A 124 -5.22 -5.52 -1.10
N LEU A 125 -5.50 -5.67 0.18
CA LEU A 125 -4.86 -6.69 1.02
C LEU A 125 -5.90 -7.44 1.83
N ILE A 126 -5.61 -8.69 2.13
CA ILE A 126 -6.43 -9.56 2.98
C ILE A 126 -5.53 -10.48 3.80
N THR A 127 -5.93 -10.80 5.00
CA THR A 127 -5.30 -11.84 5.83
C THR A 127 -6.12 -13.11 5.74
N ASP A 128 -5.45 -14.22 5.47
CA ASP A 128 -6.01 -15.58 5.60
C ASP A 128 -5.44 -16.24 6.85
N ARG A 129 -6.31 -16.81 7.68
CA ARG A 129 -5.96 -17.69 8.78
C ARG A 129 -6.67 -19.03 8.59
N MET A 130 -5.97 -20.03 8.05
CA MET A 130 -6.47 -21.39 7.85
C MET A 130 -7.82 -21.43 7.07
N GLY A 131 -7.96 -20.63 6.02
CA GLY A 131 -9.17 -20.53 5.20
C GLY A 131 -10.21 -19.53 5.72
N VAL A 132 -9.95 -18.83 6.81
CA VAL A 132 -10.82 -17.74 7.33
C VAL A 132 -10.21 -16.41 6.93
N LEU A 133 -10.95 -15.63 6.14
CA LEU A 133 -10.49 -14.37 5.59
C LEU A 133 -10.87 -13.17 6.46
N SER A 134 -10.00 -12.19 6.53
CA SER A 134 -10.30 -10.87 7.11
C SER A 134 -11.18 -10.03 6.18
N ASP A 135 -11.58 -8.86 6.65
CA ASP A 135 -12.00 -7.78 5.75
C ASP A 135 -10.85 -7.36 4.83
N VAL A 136 -11.20 -6.84 3.66
CA VAL A 136 -10.23 -6.30 2.70
C VAL A 136 -9.81 -4.90 3.12
N SER A 137 -8.51 -4.67 3.23
CA SER A 137 -7.94 -3.32 3.31
C SER A 137 -7.67 -2.78 1.91
N GLU A 138 -7.96 -1.50 1.67
CA GLU A 138 -7.72 -0.84 0.39
C GLU A 138 -6.92 0.44 0.59
N TYR A 139 -5.87 0.60 -0.22
CA TYR A 139 -4.97 1.75 -0.22
C TYR A 139 -4.79 2.27 -1.64
N ARG A 140 -4.97 3.57 -1.82
CA ARG A 140 -4.64 4.28 -3.07
C ARG A 140 -3.26 4.87 -2.94
N LEU A 141 -2.33 4.31 -3.69
CA LEU A 141 -0.92 4.66 -3.63
C LEU A 141 -0.49 5.28 -4.94
N GLY A 142 0.44 6.23 -4.87
CA GLY A 142 0.88 6.89 -6.08
C GLY A 142 2.19 7.64 -5.96
N ILE A 143 2.70 8.08 -7.10
CA ILE A 143 3.89 8.91 -7.22
C ILE A 143 3.44 10.29 -7.73
N LYS A 144 3.61 11.32 -6.89
CA LYS A 144 3.48 12.71 -7.28
C LYS A 144 4.89 13.23 -7.55
N PRO A 145 5.28 13.45 -8.82
CA PRO A 145 6.66 13.76 -9.12
C PRO A 145 7.15 15.01 -8.41
N ALA A 146 8.41 14.97 -7.97
CA ALA A 146 9.10 16.07 -7.34
C ALA A 146 9.23 17.26 -8.30
N LYS A 147 9.27 18.48 -7.73
CA LYS A 147 9.49 19.70 -8.51
C LYS A 147 10.77 19.63 -9.33
N VAL A 148 10.74 20.24 -10.50
CA VAL A 148 11.92 20.41 -11.33
C VAL A 148 12.83 21.46 -10.72
N MET A 149 14.10 21.15 -10.68
CA MET A 149 15.18 22.07 -10.31
C MET A 149 16.00 22.42 -11.53
N ALA A 150 16.44 23.68 -11.63
CA ALA A 150 17.34 24.16 -12.66
C ALA A 150 18.76 24.31 -12.10
N ASN A 151 19.77 24.07 -12.93
CA ASN A 151 21.16 24.33 -12.59
C ASN A 151 21.86 24.98 -13.80
N PRO A 152 22.40 26.21 -13.67
CA PRO A 152 22.29 27.08 -12.49
C PRO A 152 20.88 27.51 -12.18
N ASP A 153 20.65 27.94 -10.94
CA ASP A 153 19.37 28.44 -10.47
C ASP A 153 18.99 29.79 -11.11
N SER A 154 17.76 30.28 -10.83
CA SER A 154 17.36 31.60 -11.34
C SER A 154 18.23 32.71 -10.79
N GLY A 155 18.57 33.68 -11.64
CA GLY A 155 19.45 34.80 -11.26
C GLY A 155 19.74 35.73 -12.41
N SER A 156 20.56 36.77 -12.13
CA SER A 156 21.12 37.69 -13.14
C SER A 156 22.54 37.26 -13.50
N TYR A 157 22.78 37.09 -14.77
CA TYR A 157 24.05 36.59 -15.29
C TYR A 157 24.57 37.55 -16.35
N ASP A 158 25.88 37.77 -16.38
CA ASP A 158 26.56 38.66 -17.33
C ASP A 158 26.86 37.98 -18.68
N LYS A 159 26.59 36.68 -18.78
CA LYS A 159 26.86 35.86 -19.98
C LYS A 159 25.69 34.92 -20.24
N LYS A 160 25.65 34.36 -21.45
CA LYS A 160 24.76 33.26 -21.78
C LYS A 160 24.89 32.13 -20.75
N GLN A 161 23.81 31.51 -20.42
CA GLN A 161 23.78 30.38 -19.48
C GLN A 161 23.34 29.12 -20.19
N ASP A 162 23.99 28.03 -19.87
CA ASP A 162 23.57 26.68 -20.23
C ASP A 162 22.94 26.07 -18.99
N ILE A 163 21.63 25.85 -19.05
CA ILE A 163 20.86 25.29 -17.91
C ILE A 163 20.55 23.83 -18.13
N THR A 164 20.58 23.10 -17.06
CA THR A 164 20.04 21.72 -16.96
C THR A 164 18.83 21.67 -16.05
N LEU A 165 17.87 20.83 -16.40
CA LEU A 165 16.66 20.59 -15.61
C LEU A 165 16.73 19.17 -15.05
N VAL A 166 16.43 19.03 -13.75
CA VAL A 166 16.43 17.74 -13.07
C VAL A 166 15.23 17.63 -12.14
N THR A 167 14.76 16.42 -11.92
CA THR A 167 13.79 16.07 -10.86
C THR A 167 14.32 14.87 -10.08
N LYS A 168 13.91 14.74 -8.83
CA LYS A 168 14.26 13.58 -7.99
C LYS A 168 13.49 12.32 -8.37
N THR A 169 12.36 12.46 -9.06
CA THR A 169 11.51 11.31 -9.40
C THR A 169 12.14 10.51 -10.52
N THR A 170 12.47 9.27 -10.22
CA THR A 170 13.08 8.33 -11.19
C THR A 170 12.09 8.03 -12.33
N GLY A 171 12.55 8.15 -13.58
CA GLY A 171 11.74 7.88 -14.76
C GLY A 171 10.70 8.95 -15.13
N ALA A 172 10.62 10.06 -14.38
CA ALA A 172 9.76 11.15 -14.75
C ALA A 172 10.29 11.91 -15.99
N LYS A 173 9.36 12.31 -16.85
CA LYS A 173 9.63 13.23 -17.95
C LYS A 173 9.57 14.67 -17.45
N ILE A 174 10.39 15.54 -18.02
CA ILE A 174 10.33 16.99 -17.73
C ILE A 174 9.83 17.71 -18.96
N PHE A 175 8.87 18.62 -18.79
CA PHE A 175 8.38 19.52 -19.81
C PHE A 175 8.67 20.95 -19.40
N TYR A 176 9.06 21.80 -20.36
CA TYR A 176 9.40 23.20 -20.10
C TYR A 176 8.91 24.15 -21.18
N THR A 177 8.80 25.43 -20.82
CA THR A 177 8.57 26.57 -21.75
C THR A 177 9.63 27.64 -21.52
N LEU A 178 9.88 28.47 -22.55
CA LEU A 178 10.86 29.57 -22.50
C LEU A 178 10.20 30.97 -22.56
N ASP A 179 8.90 31.01 -22.62
CA ASP A 179 8.07 32.22 -22.73
C ASP A 179 7.22 32.49 -21.48
N GLY A 180 7.39 31.66 -20.44
CA GLY A 180 6.61 31.74 -19.22
C GLY A 180 5.20 31.16 -19.32
N SER A 181 4.81 30.56 -20.45
CA SER A 181 3.53 29.84 -20.58
C SER A 181 3.50 28.59 -19.71
N ASP A 182 2.31 27.99 -19.54
CA ASP A 182 2.16 26.79 -18.73
C ASP A 182 2.75 25.55 -19.43
N PRO A 183 3.80 24.92 -18.86
CA PRO A 183 4.43 23.74 -19.43
C PRO A 183 3.53 22.49 -19.43
N LYS A 184 2.44 22.46 -18.68
CA LYS A 184 1.46 21.35 -18.74
C LYS A 184 0.69 21.31 -20.05
N THR A 185 0.54 22.47 -20.71
CA THR A 185 -0.21 22.64 -21.96
C THR A 185 0.67 22.90 -23.17
N ASN A 186 1.73 23.70 -23.00
CA ASN A 186 2.60 24.17 -24.09
C ASN A 186 4.04 23.68 -23.97
N GLY A 187 4.31 22.76 -23.02
CA GLY A 187 5.66 22.33 -22.72
C GLY A 187 6.31 21.49 -23.81
N ILE A 188 7.59 21.73 -24.03
CA ILE A 188 8.48 20.89 -24.84
C ILE A 188 9.13 19.88 -23.91
N GLU A 189 9.22 18.62 -24.34
CA GLU A 189 9.90 17.57 -23.55
C GLU A 189 11.41 17.88 -23.47
N TYR A 190 11.94 17.90 -22.25
CA TYR A 190 13.34 18.18 -21.99
C TYR A 190 14.22 17.00 -22.41
N SER A 191 15.17 17.24 -23.26
CA SER A 191 16.10 16.22 -23.77
C SER A 191 17.58 16.53 -23.52
N GLY A 192 17.89 17.69 -22.93
CA GLY A 192 19.27 18.08 -22.66
C GLY A 192 19.45 19.58 -22.40
N VAL A 193 20.67 20.04 -22.38
CA VAL A 193 21.07 21.42 -22.03
C VAL A 193 20.30 22.46 -22.86
N ILE A 194 19.78 23.49 -22.18
CA ILE A 194 19.14 24.65 -22.80
C ILE A 194 20.04 25.86 -22.70
N THR A 195 20.42 26.45 -23.82
CA THR A 195 21.25 27.67 -23.86
C THR A 195 20.37 28.92 -23.86
N LEU A 196 20.51 29.76 -22.84
CA LEU A 196 19.84 31.05 -22.70
C LEU A 196 20.78 32.19 -23.02
N ALA A 197 20.52 32.93 -24.10
CA ALA A 197 21.36 34.05 -24.56
C ALA A 197 20.73 35.44 -24.28
N LYS A 198 19.54 35.49 -23.73
CA LYS A 198 18.77 36.70 -23.38
C LYS A 198 17.89 36.43 -22.17
N ASP A 199 17.30 37.47 -21.62
CA ASP A 199 16.32 37.36 -20.55
C ASP A 199 15.20 36.41 -20.96
N THR A 200 15.00 35.36 -20.18
CA THR A 200 14.09 34.27 -20.49
C THR A 200 13.40 33.78 -19.22
N THR A 201 12.10 33.65 -19.28
CA THR A 201 11.34 33.00 -18.20
C THR A 201 11.16 31.53 -18.51
N VAL A 202 11.90 30.70 -17.81
CA VAL A 202 11.77 29.23 -17.91
C VAL A 202 10.75 28.76 -16.87
N ARG A 203 9.75 28.02 -17.32
CA ARG A 203 8.84 27.26 -16.45
C ARG A 203 8.97 25.79 -16.80
N ALA A 204 8.98 24.94 -15.78
CA ALA A 204 9.13 23.50 -15.98
C ALA A 204 8.27 22.72 -15.00
N VAL A 205 7.80 21.54 -15.44
CA VAL A 205 7.10 20.55 -14.60
C VAL A 205 7.67 19.17 -14.88
N ALA A 206 7.67 18.32 -13.87
CA ALA A 206 7.88 16.89 -14.05
C ALA A 206 6.53 16.19 -14.28
N TYR A 207 6.56 15.14 -15.06
CA TYR A 207 5.38 14.32 -15.38
C TYR A 207 5.70 12.85 -15.16
N TYR A 208 4.86 12.16 -14.41
CA TYR A 208 4.97 10.74 -14.15
C TYR A 208 3.58 10.11 -14.04
N ASP A 209 3.34 9.05 -14.81
CA ASP A 209 2.13 8.21 -14.75
C ASP A 209 0.81 9.00 -14.64
N GLY A 210 0.62 10.00 -15.54
CA GLY A 210 -0.59 10.83 -15.59
C GLY A 210 -0.59 12.03 -14.65
N ILE A 211 0.39 12.19 -13.75
CA ILE A 211 0.46 13.26 -12.75
C ILE A 211 1.60 14.21 -13.04
N TYR A 212 1.32 15.52 -12.91
CA TYR A 212 2.33 16.58 -12.97
C TYR A 212 2.76 17.00 -11.56
N SER A 213 4.04 17.38 -11.45
CA SER A 213 4.54 18.07 -10.25
C SER A 213 3.87 19.44 -10.04
N ASP A 214 4.11 20.00 -8.85
CA ASP A 214 3.74 21.39 -8.54
C ASP A 214 4.58 22.36 -9.33
#